data_6fd9deb2ea91427310551246d55da7de
#
_entry.id   6fd9deb2ea91427310551246d55da7de
#
_cell.length_a   1.000
_cell.length_b   1.000
_cell.length_c   1.000
_cell.angle_alpha   90.00
_cell.angle_beta   90.00
_cell.angle_gamma   90.00
#
_symmetry.space_group_name_H-M   'P 1'
#
loop_
_entity.id
_entity.type
_entity.pdbx_description
1 polymer ?
#
loop_
_entity_poly.entity_id
_entity_poly.type
_entity_poly.pdbx_seq_one_letter_code
_entity_poly.pdbx_strand_id
1 'polypeptide(L)'
;MKKVISISAAVLVSITSISSAHGHAGVDTRGVTPTQGVSSVILLRIGHGCDAADGVTKIGTHSVSVVIPSALLPAPASAAMQIPGFKASVTPSTTLDTSGKPVSSTITWTSKSEAFDVDPVGFAEFGIRGRWATAGIHWLDTTQVCRLATKTPVAARIKTVTDPKTKEKMKVWVPATTKTTYQEYKLLWTVHDSAAPSVYSADKTTETGPAPTVTIAALAK
;
A
#
# COMPACT_ATOMS: atom_id res chain seq x y z
N MET A 1 -54.49 6.90 51.05
CA MET A 1 -53.49 5.95 50.55
C MET A 1 -52.96 6.47 49.20
N LYS A 2 -51.78 7.07 49.18
CA LYS A 2 -51.15 7.56 47.97
C LYS A 2 -50.16 6.51 47.45
N LYS A 3 -50.41 5.99 46.23
CA LYS A 3 -49.51 5.04 45.56
C LYS A 3 -48.41 5.86 44.87
N VAL A 4 -47.16 5.65 45.28
CA VAL A 4 -45.96 6.18 44.62
C VAL A 4 -45.57 5.15 43.55
N ILE A 5 -45.59 5.57 42.29
CA ILE A 5 -45.11 4.80 41.14
C ILE A 5 -43.67 5.22 40.91
N SER A 6 -42.73 4.28 41.24
CA SER A 6 -41.30 4.44 40.91
C SER A 6 -41.08 4.03 39.46
N ILE A 7 -40.70 5.00 38.64
CA ILE A 7 -40.27 4.79 37.25
C ILE A 7 -38.73 4.57 37.29
N SER A 8 -38.31 3.34 37.13
CA SER A 8 -36.89 3.01 36.92
C SER A 8 -36.48 3.30 35.48
N ALA A 9 -35.75 4.38 35.26
CA ALA A 9 -35.15 4.68 33.97
C ALA A 9 -33.91 3.77 33.75
N ALA A 10 -34.06 2.78 32.89
CA ALA A 10 -32.92 1.99 32.40
C ALA A 10 -32.13 2.83 31.38
N VAL A 11 -30.97 3.29 31.79
CA VAL A 11 -29.99 3.95 30.88
C VAL A 11 -29.33 2.83 30.06
N LEU A 12 -29.77 2.69 28.80
CA LEU A 12 -29.04 1.91 27.81
C LEU A 12 -27.76 2.69 27.44
N VAL A 13 -26.63 2.28 28.01
CA VAL A 13 -25.32 2.70 27.52
C VAL A 13 -25.05 1.94 26.23
N SER A 14 -25.32 2.59 25.09
CA SER A 14 -24.87 2.11 23.79
C SER A 14 -23.36 2.21 23.77
N ILE A 15 -22.67 1.09 23.96
CA ILE A 15 -21.23 0.98 23.66
C ILE A 15 -21.15 1.02 22.15
N THR A 16 -21.03 2.22 21.57
CA THR A 16 -20.56 2.37 20.21
C THR A 16 -19.12 1.86 20.21
N SER A 17 -18.92 0.65 19.70
CA SER A 17 -17.61 0.18 19.32
C SER A 17 -17.06 1.21 18.34
N ILE A 18 -16.09 2.02 18.80
CA ILE A 18 -15.29 2.87 17.95
C ILE A 18 -14.46 1.87 17.14
N SER A 19 -15.00 1.44 15.99
CA SER A 19 -14.19 0.78 14.99
C SER A 19 -13.12 1.81 14.64
N SER A 20 -11.88 1.55 15.01
CA SER A 20 -10.73 2.31 14.53
C SER A 20 -10.88 2.37 13.02
N ALA A 21 -11.06 3.57 12.49
CA ALA A 21 -11.14 3.79 11.05
C ALA A 21 -9.75 3.49 10.48
N HIS A 22 -9.49 2.22 10.21
CA HIS A 22 -8.32 1.81 9.45
C HIS A 22 -8.50 2.38 8.04
N GLY A 23 -7.56 3.21 7.61
CA GLY A 23 -7.60 3.81 6.28
C GLY A 23 -7.40 2.73 5.24
N HIS A 24 -8.48 2.31 4.64
CA HIS A 24 -8.44 1.35 3.53
C HIS A 24 -7.92 2.01 2.25
N ALA A 25 -7.26 1.23 1.40
CA ALA A 25 -7.06 1.65 0.03
C ALA A 25 -8.43 1.83 -0.64
N GLY A 26 -8.58 2.89 -1.41
CA GLY A 26 -9.82 3.19 -2.13
C GLY A 26 -9.57 3.55 -3.57
N VAL A 27 -10.61 3.56 -4.39
CA VAL A 27 -10.54 4.08 -5.76
C VAL A 27 -11.37 5.34 -5.86
N ASP A 28 -10.77 6.41 -6.37
CA ASP A 28 -11.43 7.66 -6.70
C ASP A 28 -11.45 7.85 -8.23
N THR A 29 -12.61 8.08 -8.77
CA THR A 29 -12.83 8.34 -10.21
C THR A 29 -13.14 9.80 -10.51
N ARG A 30 -12.97 10.69 -9.51
CA ARG A 30 -13.30 12.13 -9.61
C ARG A 30 -14.75 12.38 -10.03
N GLY A 31 -15.68 11.49 -9.60
CA GLY A 31 -17.10 11.59 -9.93
C GLY A 31 -17.46 11.16 -11.36
N VAL A 32 -16.50 10.66 -12.13
CA VAL A 32 -16.74 10.17 -13.51
C VAL A 32 -16.52 8.67 -13.56
N THR A 33 -17.58 7.90 -13.74
CA THR A 33 -17.48 6.45 -13.89
C THR A 33 -16.74 6.10 -15.18
N PRO A 34 -15.60 5.36 -15.11
CA PRO A 34 -14.91 4.89 -16.29
C PRO A 34 -15.83 4.04 -17.16
N THR A 35 -15.69 4.14 -18.49
CA THR A 35 -16.54 3.42 -19.44
C THR A 35 -15.72 2.43 -20.25
N GLN A 36 -16.28 1.24 -20.49
CA GLN A 36 -15.68 0.19 -21.30
C GLN A 36 -15.29 0.73 -22.68
N GLY A 37 -14.08 0.38 -23.14
CA GLY A 37 -13.56 0.82 -24.44
C GLY A 37 -13.09 2.27 -24.48
N VAL A 38 -13.27 3.06 -23.40
CA VAL A 38 -12.86 4.46 -23.32
C VAL A 38 -11.64 4.59 -22.42
N SER A 39 -10.68 5.43 -22.83
CA SER A 39 -9.52 5.74 -22.00
C SER A 39 -9.87 6.74 -20.90
N SER A 40 -9.58 6.38 -19.67
CA SER A 40 -9.74 7.26 -18.51
C SER A 40 -8.67 6.99 -17.45
N VAL A 41 -8.67 7.78 -16.39
CA VAL A 41 -7.78 7.60 -15.24
C VAL A 41 -8.63 7.26 -14.03
N ILE A 42 -8.20 6.26 -13.27
CA ILE A 42 -8.66 6.01 -11.90
C ILE A 42 -7.53 6.34 -10.94
N LEU A 43 -7.87 6.76 -9.74
CA LEU A 43 -6.90 7.11 -8.69
C LEU A 43 -7.03 6.09 -7.57
N LEU A 44 -5.99 5.29 -7.38
CA LEU A 44 -5.85 4.47 -6.18
C LEU A 44 -5.44 5.40 -5.04
N ARG A 45 -6.28 5.55 -4.03
CA ARG A 45 -6.05 6.41 -2.89
C ARG A 45 -5.60 5.59 -1.70
N ILE A 46 -4.48 5.99 -1.11
CA ILE A 46 -3.97 5.48 0.16
C ILE A 46 -4.24 6.54 1.23
N GLY A 47 -5.05 6.21 2.22
CA GLY A 47 -5.59 7.19 3.17
C GLY A 47 -4.60 7.65 4.25
N HIS A 48 -3.62 6.82 4.60
CA HIS A 48 -2.56 7.12 5.58
C HIS A 48 -1.43 6.09 5.51
N GLY A 49 -0.38 6.27 6.31
CA GLY A 49 0.69 5.28 6.51
C GLY A 49 0.25 4.06 7.32
N CYS A 50 1.21 3.30 7.80
CA CYS A 50 0.98 2.11 8.62
C CYS A 50 1.15 2.44 10.11
N ASP A 51 0.57 1.62 10.96
CA ASP A 51 0.84 1.59 12.39
C ASP A 51 1.93 0.56 12.67
N ALA A 52 2.90 0.92 13.52
CA ALA A 52 3.87 -0.04 14.03
C ALA A 52 3.19 -1.02 15.00
N ALA A 53 3.89 -2.11 15.34
CA ALA A 53 3.39 -3.13 16.27
C ALA A 53 3.04 -2.58 17.66
N ASP A 54 3.59 -1.42 18.06
CA ASP A 54 3.27 -0.72 19.30
C ASP A 54 1.90 -0.01 19.28
N GLY A 55 1.28 0.11 18.09
CA GLY A 55 -0.01 0.78 17.87
C GLY A 55 0.04 2.32 18.02
N VAL A 56 1.20 2.90 18.23
CA VAL A 56 1.41 4.34 18.47
C VAL A 56 2.26 4.97 17.38
N THR A 57 3.36 4.32 17.02
CA THR A 57 4.30 4.84 16.01
C THR A 57 3.65 4.78 14.62
N LYS A 58 3.54 5.94 13.98
CA LYS A 58 3.04 6.05 12.60
C LYS A 58 4.20 5.98 11.62
N ILE A 59 4.06 5.20 10.57
CA ILE A 59 5.12 4.89 9.60
C ILE A 59 4.69 5.33 8.21
N GLY A 60 5.55 6.07 7.52
CA GLY A 60 5.28 6.56 6.16
C GLY A 60 5.24 5.42 5.13
N THR A 61 4.43 5.62 4.07
CA THR A 61 4.31 4.67 2.97
C THR A 61 5.51 4.76 2.04
N HIS A 62 6.26 3.66 1.94
CA HIS A 62 7.42 3.53 1.06
C HIS A 62 7.04 3.07 -0.34
N SER A 63 6.14 2.13 -0.47
CA SER A 63 5.66 1.67 -1.79
C SER A 63 4.20 1.26 -1.78
N VAL A 64 3.60 1.38 -2.96
CA VAL A 64 2.23 0.92 -3.24
C VAL A 64 2.27 0.10 -4.50
N SER A 65 1.62 -1.06 -4.49
CA SER A 65 1.44 -1.88 -5.68
C SER A 65 -0.01 -2.31 -5.83
N VAL A 66 -0.42 -2.47 -7.08
CA VAL A 66 -1.77 -2.93 -7.42
C VAL A 66 -1.71 -3.96 -8.53
N VAL A 67 -2.44 -5.05 -8.37
CA VAL A 67 -2.59 -6.10 -9.39
C VAL A 67 -3.77 -5.75 -10.29
N ILE A 68 -3.50 -5.62 -11.58
CA ILE A 68 -4.52 -5.32 -12.59
C ILE A 68 -4.72 -6.57 -13.46
N PRO A 69 -5.91 -7.19 -13.45
CA PRO A 69 -6.21 -8.29 -14.34
C PRO A 69 -6.10 -7.89 -15.82
N SER A 70 -5.49 -8.73 -16.64
CA SER A 70 -5.35 -8.46 -18.10
C SER A 70 -6.71 -8.38 -18.81
N ALA A 71 -7.74 -9.06 -18.27
CA ALA A 71 -9.11 -8.92 -18.73
C ALA A 71 -9.66 -7.49 -18.54
N LEU A 72 -9.19 -6.77 -17.53
CA LEU A 72 -9.58 -5.38 -17.24
C LEU A 72 -8.73 -4.38 -18.04
N LEU A 73 -7.41 -4.58 -18.06
CA LEU A 73 -6.46 -3.69 -18.74
C LEU A 73 -5.38 -4.52 -19.45
N PRO A 74 -5.57 -4.86 -20.74
CA PRO A 74 -4.71 -5.80 -21.45
C PRO A 74 -3.26 -5.33 -21.67
N ALA A 75 -3.01 -4.01 -21.66
CA ALA A 75 -1.68 -3.45 -21.95
C ALA A 75 -1.33 -2.32 -20.96
N PRO A 76 -0.99 -2.62 -19.71
CA PRO A 76 -0.75 -1.61 -18.69
C PRO A 76 0.65 -0.97 -18.72
N ALA A 77 1.51 -1.26 -19.70
CA ALA A 77 2.91 -0.84 -19.71
C ALA A 77 3.15 0.68 -19.51
N SER A 78 2.19 1.51 -19.90
CA SER A 78 2.23 2.97 -19.72
C SER A 78 1.09 3.50 -18.85
N ALA A 79 0.50 2.63 -18.02
CA ALA A 79 -0.69 2.97 -17.23
C ALA A 79 -0.35 3.79 -15.97
N ALA A 80 0.85 3.63 -15.42
CA ALA A 80 1.23 4.25 -14.15
C ALA A 80 1.45 5.76 -14.29
N MET A 81 0.77 6.54 -13.47
CA MET A 81 1.04 7.97 -13.34
C MET A 81 2.42 8.21 -12.74
N GLN A 82 3.16 9.18 -13.30
CA GLN A 82 4.43 9.62 -12.72
C GLN A 82 4.15 10.51 -11.50
N ILE A 83 4.76 10.15 -10.37
CA ILE A 83 4.63 10.88 -9.11
C ILE A 83 6.01 11.39 -8.71
N PRO A 84 6.17 12.69 -8.37
CA PRO A 84 7.42 13.21 -7.87
C PRO A 84 7.94 12.41 -6.68
N GLY A 85 9.24 12.07 -6.69
CA GLY A 85 9.84 11.28 -5.62
C GLY A 85 9.62 9.77 -5.70
N PHE A 86 8.75 9.28 -6.59
CA PHE A 86 8.50 7.85 -6.80
C PHE A 86 9.06 7.37 -8.14
N LYS A 87 9.38 6.08 -8.20
CA LYS A 87 9.66 5.34 -9.42
C LYS A 87 8.48 4.40 -9.65
N ALA A 88 7.83 4.54 -10.80
CA ALA A 88 6.79 3.60 -11.23
C ALA A 88 7.40 2.46 -12.05
N SER A 89 6.86 1.26 -11.90
CA SER A 89 7.18 0.08 -12.72
C SER A 89 5.93 -0.75 -12.98
N VAL A 90 5.94 -1.49 -14.08
CA VAL A 90 4.89 -2.46 -14.43
C VAL A 90 5.54 -3.80 -14.67
N THR A 91 5.11 -4.82 -13.95
CA THR A 91 5.64 -6.18 -14.04
C THR A 91 4.52 -7.14 -14.43
N PRO A 92 4.59 -7.80 -15.60
CA PRO A 92 3.64 -8.83 -15.96
C PRO A 92 3.70 -10.02 -15.01
N SER A 93 2.55 -10.66 -14.79
CA SER A 93 2.48 -11.94 -14.06
C SER A 93 3.25 -13.03 -14.79
N THR A 94 3.85 -13.95 -14.05
CA THR A 94 4.42 -15.18 -14.57
C THR A 94 3.36 -16.24 -14.90
N THR A 95 2.14 -16.09 -14.35
CA THR A 95 0.99 -16.93 -14.71
C THR A 95 0.46 -16.49 -16.06
N LEU A 96 0.32 -17.44 -16.98
CA LEU A 96 -0.14 -17.20 -18.33
C LEU A 96 -1.54 -17.80 -18.53
N ASP A 97 -2.32 -17.17 -19.40
CA ASP A 97 -3.58 -17.73 -19.89
C ASP A 97 -3.37 -18.82 -20.95
N THR A 98 -4.44 -19.39 -21.46
CA THR A 98 -4.40 -20.44 -22.50
C THR A 98 -3.80 -19.96 -23.83
N SER A 99 -3.67 -18.66 -24.05
CA SER A 99 -3.04 -18.05 -25.23
C SER A 99 -1.57 -17.65 -25.00
N GLY A 100 -1.02 -17.97 -23.81
CA GLY A 100 0.37 -17.67 -23.46
C GLY A 100 0.58 -16.21 -23.03
N LYS A 101 -0.48 -15.45 -22.68
CA LYS A 101 -0.39 -14.06 -22.22
C LYS A 101 -0.50 -13.98 -20.71
N PRO A 102 0.18 -13.04 -20.05
CA PRO A 102 0.05 -12.83 -18.62
C PRO A 102 -1.40 -12.58 -18.21
N VAL A 103 -1.88 -13.27 -17.16
CA VAL A 103 -3.26 -13.11 -16.64
C VAL A 103 -3.48 -11.78 -15.92
N SER A 104 -2.40 -11.14 -15.49
CA SER A 104 -2.42 -9.84 -14.81
C SER A 104 -1.09 -9.11 -14.96
N SER A 105 -1.03 -7.87 -14.52
CA SER A 105 0.20 -7.12 -14.32
C SER A 105 0.15 -6.38 -12.99
N THR A 106 1.28 -6.26 -12.33
CA THR A 106 1.43 -5.47 -11.10
C THR A 106 2.03 -4.12 -11.45
N ILE A 107 1.33 -3.05 -11.12
CA ILE A 107 1.85 -1.69 -11.17
C ILE A 107 2.38 -1.35 -9.77
N THR A 108 3.62 -0.89 -9.68
CA THR A 108 4.26 -0.55 -8.40
C THR A 108 4.85 0.84 -8.47
N TRP A 109 4.58 1.65 -7.46
CA TRP A 109 5.25 2.92 -7.17
C TRP A 109 6.11 2.74 -5.93
N THR A 110 7.40 3.01 -6.05
CA THR A 110 8.36 2.91 -4.94
C THR A 110 9.02 4.26 -4.72
N SER A 111 9.02 4.74 -3.50
CA SER A 111 9.71 5.96 -3.09
C SER A 111 11.21 5.84 -3.34
N LYS A 112 11.84 6.89 -3.86
CA LYS A 112 13.27 6.94 -4.16
C LYS A 112 14.14 7.05 -2.91
N SER A 113 13.58 7.55 -1.82
CA SER A 113 14.25 7.65 -0.51
C SER A 113 13.22 7.91 0.60
N GLU A 114 13.63 7.78 1.88
CA GLU A 114 12.78 8.12 3.03
C GLU A 114 12.14 9.52 2.95
N ALA A 115 12.83 10.49 2.35
CA ALA A 115 12.34 11.86 2.23
C ALA A 115 11.13 11.99 1.30
N PHE A 116 10.85 10.97 0.49
CA PHE A 116 9.71 10.92 -0.43
C PHE A 116 8.67 9.88 -0.01
N ASP A 117 8.88 9.17 1.10
CA ASP A 117 7.84 8.30 1.64
C ASP A 117 6.59 9.16 1.94
N VAL A 118 5.40 8.66 1.64
CA VAL A 118 4.17 9.41 1.95
C VAL A 118 4.08 9.58 3.46
N ASP A 119 3.80 10.81 3.89
CA ASP A 119 3.64 11.14 5.30
C ASP A 119 2.62 10.20 5.97
N PRO A 120 2.90 9.66 7.15
CA PRO A 120 2.01 8.70 7.81
C PRO A 120 0.62 9.24 8.14
N VAL A 121 0.45 10.55 8.25
CA VAL A 121 -0.85 11.20 8.50
C VAL A 121 -1.44 11.83 7.23
N GLY A 122 -0.70 11.77 6.11
CA GLY A 122 -1.14 12.27 4.81
C GLY A 122 -1.80 11.18 3.97
N PHE A 123 -2.53 11.59 2.94
CA PHE A 123 -3.01 10.67 1.90
C PHE A 123 -2.24 10.87 0.59
N ALA A 124 -2.23 9.83 -0.26
CA ALA A 124 -1.64 9.90 -1.58
C ALA A 124 -2.53 9.23 -2.62
N GLU A 125 -2.41 9.69 -3.86
CA GLU A 125 -3.16 9.18 -5.00
C GLU A 125 -2.19 8.68 -6.08
N PHE A 126 -2.43 7.45 -6.52
CA PHE A 126 -1.63 6.73 -7.50
C PHE A 126 -2.48 6.49 -8.75
N GLY A 127 -2.27 7.31 -9.79
CA GLY A 127 -3.10 7.29 -10.98
C GLY A 127 -2.80 6.10 -11.89
N ILE A 128 -3.86 5.47 -12.38
CA ILE A 128 -3.82 4.38 -13.35
C ILE A 128 -4.62 4.81 -14.57
N ARG A 129 -3.94 5.03 -15.69
CA ARG A 129 -4.57 5.34 -16.95
C ARG A 129 -4.80 4.06 -17.74
N GLY A 130 -6.02 3.85 -18.23
CA GLY A 130 -6.34 2.68 -19.01
C GLY A 130 -7.45 2.88 -20.01
N ARG A 131 -7.46 2.03 -21.04
CA ARG A 131 -8.63 1.76 -21.86
C ARG A 131 -9.24 0.47 -21.34
N TRP A 132 -10.31 0.61 -20.55
CA TRP A 132 -10.89 -0.47 -19.77
C TRP A 132 -11.61 -1.46 -20.70
N ALA A 133 -11.18 -2.71 -20.70
CA ALA A 133 -11.67 -3.70 -21.65
C ALA A 133 -13.01 -4.35 -21.25
N THR A 134 -13.29 -4.41 -19.93
CA THR A 134 -14.44 -5.15 -19.40
C THR A 134 -15.26 -4.26 -18.48
N ALA A 135 -16.58 -4.24 -18.69
CA ALA A 135 -17.54 -3.57 -17.80
C ALA A 135 -17.80 -4.43 -16.55
N GLY A 136 -18.29 -3.78 -15.49
CA GLY A 136 -18.63 -4.43 -14.22
C GLY A 136 -17.83 -3.89 -13.04
N ILE A 137 -17.96 -4.58 -11.91
CA ILE A 137 -17.19 -4.29 -10.68
C ILE A 137 -15.95 -5.16 -10.68
N HIS A 138 -14.79 -4.55 -10.47
CA HIS A 138 -13.49 -5.22 -10.44
C HIS A 138 -12.78 -4.94 -9.14
N TRP A 139 -12.24 -5.98 -8.51
CA TRP A 139 -11.36 -5.88 -7.37
C TRP A 139 -9.93 -5.55 -7.81
N LEU A 140 -9.26 -4.70 -7.07
CA LEU A 140 -7.89 -4.28 -7.32
C LEU A 140 -7.02 -4.66 -6.13
N ASP A 141 -6.47 -5.86 -6.14
CA ASP A 141 -5.60 -6.34 -5.07
C ASP A 141 -4.44 -5.37 -4.88
N THR A 142 -4.40 -4.73 -3.74
CA THR A 142 -3.49 -3.63 -3.44
C THR A 142 -2.61 -3.98 -2.26
N THR A 143 -1.32 -3.68 -2.37
CA THR A 143 -0.36 -3.81 -1.26
C THR A 143 0.28 -2.45 -1.00
N GLN A 144 0.24 -2.01 0.23
CA GLN A 144 1.00 -0.87 0.74
C GLN A 144 2.12 -1.39 1.61
N VAL A 145 3.32 -0.87 1.43
CA VAL A 145 4.48 -1.18 2.27
C VAL A 145 4.97 0.10 2.92
N CYS A 146 5.01 0.09 4.23
CA CYS A 146 5.64 1.13 5.03
C CYS A 146 6.95 0.60 5.61
N ARG A 147 7.91 1.47 5.88
CA ARG A 147 9.19 1.04 6.45
C ARG A 147 9.63 1.96 7.58
N LEU A 148 9.92 1.36 8.72
CA LEU A 148 10.50 2.03 9.88
C LEU A 148 12.02 1.90 9.82
N ALA A 149 12.72 3.03 9.74
CA ALA A 149 14.17 3.07 9.73
C ALA A 149 14.73 3.09 11.16
N THR A 150 15.67 2.20 11.43
CA THR A 150 16.49 2.24 12.65
C THR A 150 17.91 2.62 12.28
N LYS A 151 18.40 3.74 12.83
CA LYS A 151 19.74 4.29 12.57
C LYS A 151 20.66 3.95 13.73
N THR A 152 21.65 3.11 13.47
CA THR A 152 22.65 2.70 14.48
C THR A 152 24.00 3.34 14.15
N PRO A 153 24.58 4.14 15.05
CA PRO A 153 25.92 4.69 14.86
C PRO A 153 26.97 3.57 14.82
N VAL A 154 27.85 3.64 13.85
CA VAL A 154 29.02 2.77 13.74
C VAL A 154 30.25 3.62 14.03
N ALA A 155 30.96 3.33 15.12
CA ALA A 155 32.14 4.08 15.52
C ALA A 155 33.25 3.99 14.46
N ALA A 156 34.03 5.05 14.37
CA ALA A 156 35.25 5.05 13.58
C ALA A 156 36.20 3.94 14.08
N ARG A 157 36.89 3.29 13.15
CA ARG A 157 37.79 2.17 13.48
C ARG A 157 38.97 2.08 12.51
N ILE A 158 40.04 1.46 12.96
CA ILE A 158 41.14 1.06 12.09
C ILE A 158 40.84 -0.34 11.53
N LYS A 159 40.86 -0.48 10.21
CA LYS A 159 40.71 -1.77 9.52
C LYS A 159 42.04 -2.15 8.88
N THR A 160 42.45 -3.38 9.04
CA THR A 160 43.59 -3.93 8.29
C THR A 160 43.07 -4.42 6.92
N VAL A 161 43.63 -3.90 5.86
CA VAL A 161 43.32 -4.26 4.47
C VAL A 161 44.59 -4.86 3.87
N THR A 162 44.49 -5.99 3.16
CA THR A 162 45.59 -6.59 2.45
C THR A 162 45.55 -6.08 0.99
N ASP A 163 46.67 -5.53 0.52
CA ASP A 163 46.80 -5.12 -0.86
C ASP A 163 46.74 -6.38 -1.78
N PRO A 164 45.83 -6.40 -2.77
CA PRO A 164 45.68 -7.58 -3.63
C PRO A 164 46.89 -7.87 -4.50
N LYS A 165 47.74 -6.87 -4.77
CA LYS A 165 48.93 -7.00 -5.63
C LYS A 165 50.18 -7.34 -4.81
N THR A 166 50.47 -6.58 -3.76
CA THR A 166 51.71 -6.73 -2.97
C THR A 166 51.56 -7.72 -1.81
N LYS A 167 50.31 -8.10 -1.44
CA LYS A 167 49.97 -8.91 -0.26
C LYS A 167 50.36 -8.27 1.07
N GLU A 168 50.77 -7.02 1.06
CA GLU A 168 51.07 -6.25 2.29
C GLU A 168 49.81 -5.89 3.05
N LYS A 169 49.91 -5.86 4.39
CA LYS A 169 48.85 -5.48 5.28
C LYS A 169 48.99 -3.99 5.64
N MET A 170 48.00 -3.21 5.24
CA MET A 170 47.91 -1.77 5.55
C MET A 170 46.80 -1.50 6.56
N LYS A 171 47.07 -0.57 7.48
CA LYS A 171 46.05 -0.06 8.38
C LYS A 171 45.36 1.14 7.76
N VAL A 172 44.04 1.00 7.53
CA VAL A 172 43.23 2.07 6.93
C VAL A 172 42.24 2.59 7.96
N TRP A 173 42.18 3.90 8.12
CA TRP A 173 41.18 4.55 8.94
C TRP A 173 39.83 4.49 8.24
N VAL A 174 38.82 3.94 8.93
CA VAL A 174 37.41 3.93 8.49
C VAL A 174 36.67 4.94 9.35
N PRO A 175 36.13 6.04 8.79
CA PRO A 175 35.41 7.05 9.56
C PRO A 175 34.14 6.48 10.18
N ALA A 176 33.62 7.18 11.18
CA ALA A 176 32.31 6.88 11.77
C ALA A 176 31.24 7.01 10.70
N THR A 177 30.30 6.06 10.70
CA THR A 177 29.17 6.00 9.75
C THR A 177 27.88 5.71 10.50
N THR A 178 26.76 5.79 9.81
CA THR A 178 25.47 5.34 10.34
C THR A 178 24.99 4.16 9.52
N LYS A 179 24.70 3.04 10.18
CA LYS A 179 24.04 1.90 9.56
C LYS A 179 22.53 2.09 9.70
N THR A 180 21.81 2.11 8.57
CA THR A 180 20.35 2.11 8.58
C THR A 180 19.84 0.71 8.27
N THR A 181 18.92 0.23 9.07
CA THR A 181 18.15 -0.99 8.85
C THR A 181 16.67 -0.64 8.79
N TYR A 182 15.89 -1.42 8.03
CA TYR A 182 14.47 -1.17 7.86
C TYR A 182 13.66 -2.36 8.36
N GLN A 183 12.60 -2.08 9.12
CA GLN A 183 11.52 -3.02 9.38
C GLN A 183 10.36 -2.65 8.47
N GLU A 184 9.83 -3.62 7.72
CA GLU A 184 8.69 -3.42 6.84
C GLU A 184 7.39 -3.78 7.56
N TYR A 185 6.36 -2.99 7.27
CA TYR A 185 4.97 -3.21 7.64
C TYR A 185 4.15 -3.23 6.36
N LYS A 186 3.23 -4.20 6.24
CA LYS A 186 2.46 -4.43 5.00
C LYS A 186 0.97 -4.35 5.28
N LEU A 187 0.27 -3.60 4.43
CA LEU A 187 -1.18 -3.59 4.38
C LEU A 187 -1.60 -4.26 3.07
N LEU A 188 -2.27 -5.40 3.18
CA LEU A 188 -2.71 -6.24 2.08
C LEU A 188 -4.22 -6.10 1.91
N TRP A 189 -4.65 -5.27 0.99
CA TRP A 189 -6.07 -5.15 0.62
C TRP A 189 -6.35 -6.10 -0.54
N THR A 190 -6.62 -7.37 -0.19
CA THR A 190 -6.75 -8.48 -1.13
C THR A 190 -7.98 -9.34 -0.87
N VAL A 191 -8.79 -8.98 0.13
CA VAL A 191 -10.03 -9.71 0.45
C VAL A 191 -11.15 -9.19 -0.45
N HIS A 192 -11.75 -10.06 -1.25
CA HIS A 192 -12.84 -9.71 -2.17
C HIS A 192 -14.20 -9.73 -1.46
N ASP A 193 -14.25 -9.08 -0.33
CA ASP A 193 -15.47 -8.81 0.46
C ASP A 193 -15.31 -7.45 1.13
N SER A 194 -16.13 -6.48 0.72
CA SER A 194 -16.07 -5.12 1.24
C SER A 194 -16.51 -4.99 2.71
N ALA A 195 -17.19 -6.00 3.24
CA ALA A 195 -17.62 -6.07 4.64
C ALA A 195 -16.62 -6.82 5.54
N ALA A 196 -15.57 -7.43 4.95
CA ALA A 196 -14.58 -8.14 5.73
C ALA A 196 -13.83 -7.23 6.69
N PRO A 197 -13.65 -7.61 7.96
CA PRO A 197 -12.82 -6.83 8.88
C PRO A 197 -11.34 -6.95 8.50
N SER A 198 -10.57 -5.92 8.85
CA SER A 198 -9.11 -6.02 8.80
C SER A 198 -8.59 -6.98 9.86
N VAL A 199 -7.59 -7.79 9.49
CA VAL A 199 -6.96 -8.79 10.36
C VAL A 199 -5.46 -8.59 10.37
N TYR A 200 -4.89 -8.51 11.57
CA TYR A 200 -3.43 -8.42 11.76
C TYR A 200 -2.78 -9.78 11.90
N SER A 201 -1.57 -9.92 11.38
CA SER A 201 -0.67 -11.03 11.71
C SER A 201 -0.31 -11.04 13.19
N ALA A 202 0.14 -12.17 13.72
CA ALA A 202 0.49 -12.32 15.14
C ALA A 202 1.59 -11.36 15.59
N ASP A 203 2.56 -11.04 14.72
CA ASP A 203 3.64 -10.08 14.95
C ASP A 203 3.25 -8.63 14.62
N LYS A 204 2.00 -8.40 14.20
CA LYS A 204 1.45 -7.10 13.80
C LYS A 204 2.25 -6.37 12.71
N THR A 205 3.03 -7.08 11.92
CA THR A 205 3.77 -6.49 10.79
C THR A 205 2.98 -6.53 9.48
N THR A 206 1.91 -7.31 9.43
CA THR A 206 1.04 -7.41 8.26
C THR A 206 -0.43 -7.26 8.68
N GLU A 207 -1.16 -6.42 7.98
CA GLU A 207 -2.62 -6.31 8.07
C GLU A 207 -3.22 -6.75 6.75
N THR A 208 -4.32 -7.50 6.79
CA THR A 208 -5.08 -7.93 5.61
C THR A 208 -6.49 -7.38 5.71
N GLY A 209 -7.00 -6.80 4.64
CA GLY A 209 -8.33 -6.19 4.60
C GLY A 209 -8.97 -6.20 3.21
N PRO A 210 -10.13 -5.55 3.06
CA PRO A 210 -10.88 -5.51 1.82
C PRO A 210 -10.10 -4.89 0.67
N ALA A 211 -10.09 -5.52 -0.50
CA ALA A 211 -9.54 -4.93 -1.71
C ALA A 211 -10.41 -3.75 -2.18
N PRO A 212 -9.81 -2.66 -2.70
CA PRO A 212 -10.57 -1.60 -3.34
C PRO A 212 -11.24 -2.10 -4.63
N THR A 213 -12.40 -1.52 -4.95
CA THR A 213 -13.14 -1.84 -6.17
C THR A 213 -13.22 -0.67 -7.11
N VAL A 214 -13.31 -0.96 -8.41
CA VAL A 214 -13.66 -0.01 -9.44
C VAL A 214 -14.85 -0.51 -10.25
N THR A 215 -15.80 0.38 -10.51
CA THR A 215 -16.92 0.10 -11.42
C THR A 215 -16.60 0.67 -12.78
N ILE A 216 -16.68 -0.16 -13.82
CA ILE A 216 -16.55 0.22 -15.24
C ILE A 216 -17.93 0.13 -15.87
N ALA A 217 -18.46 1.23 -16.35
CA ALA A 217 -19.75 1.25 -17.04
C ALA A 217 -19.64 0.55 -18.39
N ALA A 218 -20.70 -0.14 -18.81
CA ALA A 218 -20.80 -0.66 -20.17
C ALA A 218 -20.86 0.50 -21.17
N LEU A 219 -20.30 0.28 -22.37
CA LEU A 219 -20.45 1.22 -23.46
C LEU A 219 -21.94 1.25 -23.89
N ALA A 220 -22.53 2.43 -23.87
CA ALA A 220 -23.86 2.60 -24.42
C ALA A 220 -23.87 2.23 -25.93
N LYS A 221 -24.86 1.43 -26.32
CA LYS A 221 -25.06 1.04 -27.74
C LYS A 221 -25.71 2.16 -28.50
#